data_a798f05c52ab591d484f7a732c5460d8
#
_entry.id   a798f05c52ab591d484f7a732c5460d8
#
_cell.length_a   1.000
_cell.length_b   1.000
_cell.length_c   1.000
_cell.angle_alpha   90.00
_cell.angle_beta   90.00
_cell.angle_gamma   90.00
#
_symmetry.space_group_name_H-M   'P 1'
#
loop_
_entity.id
_entity.type
_entity.pdbx_description
1 polymer ?
#
loop_
_entity_poly.entity_id
_entity_poly.type
_entity_poly.pdbx_seq_one_letter_code
_entity_poly.pdbx_strand_id
1 'polypeptide(L)'
;MLKNKTFKVTWNYISQTTFMYGSKVSFSNGEVTFINPLMPSGLPIHEWLMLKQFSKYKSAPSLPILRRGQHYKLHFDFDATPAGSVYFIIIFYNKNGTKLSTEIVKSNSITIQYPDEAYAYKIKMMNAACLL
;
A
#
# COMPACT_ATOMS: atom_id res chain seq x y z
N MET A 1 23.81 -13.17 -15.16
CA MET A 1 23.49 -13.36 -13.73
C MET A 1 22.41 -12.41 -13.29
N LEU A 2 21.39 -12.92 -12.67
CA LEU A 2 20.32 -12.10 -12.16
C LEU A 2 20.70 -11.56 -10.79
N LYS A 3 20.55 -10.25 -10.63
CA LYS A 3 20.74 -9.63 -9.33
C LYS A 3 19.38 -9.31 -8.75
N ASN A 4 19.19 -9.68 -7.52
CA ASN A 4 17.99 -9.28 -6.79
C ASN A 4 18.09 -7.80 -6.47
N LYS A 5 17.11 -7.04 -6.91
CA LYS A 5 17.01 -5.63 -6.56
C LYS A 5 15.91 -5.48 -5.53
N THR A 6 16.22 -4.72 -4.51
CA THR A 6 15.26 -4.43 -3.46
C THR A 6 14.95 -2.95 -3.48
N PHE A 7 13.67 -2.63 -3.58
CA PHE A 7 13.19 -1.27 -3.42
C PHE A 7 12.53 -1.14 -2.07
N LYS A 8 12.91 -0.08 -1.36
CA LYS A 8 12.30 0.21 -0.07
C LYS A 8 11.26 1.30 -0.26
N VAL A 9 10.01 0.98 0.07
CA VAL A 9 8.91 1.93 0.04
C VAL A 9 8.60 2.31 1.48
N THR A 10 8.48 3.60 1.72
CA THR A 10 8.28 4.10 3.07
C THR A 10 7.00 4.91 3.16
N TRP A 11 6.54 5.11 4.39
CA TRP A 11 5.45 6.00 4.69
C TRP A 11 6.04 7.09 5.60
N ASN A 12 6.53 8.15 5.00
CA ASN A 12 7.25 9.19 5.74
C ASN A 12 6.62 10.57 5.60
N TYR A 13 5.38 10.62 5.14
CA TYR A 13 4.65 11.87 5.02
C TYR A 13 3.14 11.61 5.01
N ILE A 14 2.38 12.62 5.39
CA ILE A 14 0.93 12.57 5.32
C ILE A 14 0.52 13.03 3.92
N SER A 15 -0.29 12.20 3.24
CA SER A 15 -0.77 12.51 1.91
C SER A 15 -2.29 12.60 1.89
N GLN A 16 -2.86 12.92 0.73
CA GLN A 16 -4.31 12.95 0.56
C GLN A 16 -4.94 11.58 0.84
N THR A 17 -4.17 10.50 0.70
CA THR A 17 -4.67 9.14 0.88
C THR A 17 -4.57 8.65 2.31
N THR A 18 -3.99 9.43 3.21
CA THR A 18 -3.88 9.05 4.61
C THR A 18 -5.16 9.42 5.35
N PHE A 19 -5.73 8.44 6.08
CA PHE A 19 -6.94 8.69 6.85
C PHE A 19 -6.62 9.53 8.09
N MET A 20 -7.10 10.76 8.12
CA MET A 20 -6.74 11.69 9.20
C MET A 20 -7.83 11.98 10.20
N TYR A 21 -9.07 11.61 9.91
CA TYR A 21 -10.16 11.88 10.83
C TYR A 21 -9.99 11.11 12.14
N GLY A 22 -9.68 11.83 13.21
CA GLY A 22 -9.42 11.21 14.51
C GLY A 22 -8.10 10.49 14.63
N SER A 23 -7.20 10.63 13.66
CA SER A 23 -5.93 9.92 13.65
C SER A 23 -4.82 10.71 14.31
N LYS A 24 -3.92 9.98 14.95
CA LYS A 24 -2.63 10.48 15.40
C LYS A 24 -1.56 9.79 14.58
N VAL A 25 -0.73 10.57 13.89
CA VAL A 25 0.34 10.03 13.07
C VAL A 25 1.65 10.69 13.50
N SER A 26 2.64 9.88 13.81
CA SER A 26 3.97 10.40 14.16
C SER A 26 5.04 9.66 13.38
N PHE A 27 6.09 10.43 12.99
CA PHE A 27 7.21 9.92 12.22
C PHE A 27 8.47 10.04 13.06
N SER A 28 9.18 8.94 13.23
CA SER A 28 10.40 8.93 14.05
C SER A 28 11.33 7.83 13.57
N ASN A 29 12.59 8.18 13.27
CA ASN A 29 13.65 7.22 12.92
C ASN A 29 13.26 6.22 11.84
N GLY A 30 12.55 6.69 10.81
CA GLY A 30 12.13 5.82 9.72
C GLY A 30 10.91 4.98 10.03
N GLU A 31 10.31 5.16 11.19
CA GLU A 31 9.09 4.46 11.58
C GLU A 31 7.92 5.42 11.60
N VAL A 32 6.75 4.89 11.28
CA VAL A 32 5.51 5.64 11.35
C VAL A 32 4.60 4.96 12.36
N THR A 33 4.08 5.75 13.27
CA THR A 33 3.08 5.28 14.23
C THR A 33 1.75 5.91 13.89
N PHE A 34 0.75 5.07 13.67
CA PHE A 34 -0.61 5.51 13.36
C PHE A 34 -1.54 5.00 14.45
N ILE A 35 -2.29 5.91 15.06
CA ILE A 35 -3.22 5.57 16.13
C ILE A 35 -4.58 6.16 15.80
N ASN A 36 -5.59 5.31 15.72
CA ASN A 36 -6.97 5.73 15.57
C ASN A 36 -7.89 4.61 16.08
N PRO A 37 -8.17 4.58 17.38
CA PRO A 37 -8.95 3.49 17.95
C PRO A 37 -10.42 3.46 17.51
N LEU A 38 -10.93 4.56 16.97
CA LEU A 38 -12.33 4.65 16.55
C LEU A 38 -12.51 4.56 15.04
N MET A 39 -11.45 4.29 14.30
CA MET A 39 -11.53 4.20 12.85
C MET A 39 -12.42 3.02 12.43
N PRO A 40 -13.40 3.24 11.55
CA PRO A 40 -14.23 2.14 11.07
C PRO A 40 -13.45 1.06 10.34
N SER A 41 -13.85 -0.19 10.53
CA SER A 41 -13.28 -1.31 9.80
C SER A 41 -13.60 -1.18 8.31
N GLY A 42 -12.66 -1.63 7.46
CA GLY A 42 -12.86 -1.62 6.03
C GLY A 42 -12.43 -0.33 5.34
N LEU A 43 -11.88 0.62 6.07
CA LEU A 43 -11.37 1.85 5.48
C LEU A 43 -9.85 1.80 5.31
N PRO A 44 -9.32 2.45 4.27
CA PRO A 44 -7.87 2.50 4.08
C PRO A 44 -7.23 3.48 5.06
N ILE A 45 -6.12 3.04 5.67
CA ILE A 45 -5.30 3.89 6.52
C ILE A 45 -4.44 4.80 5.66
N HIS A 46 -3.83 4.22 4.64
CA HIS A 46 -2.91 4.92 3.74
C HIS A 46 -2.83 4.17 2.42
N GLU A 47 -2.50 4.88 1.34
CA GLU A 47 -2.30 4.28 0.03
C GLU A 47 -0.98 4.73 -0.56
N TRP A 48 -0.28 3.78 -1.20
CA TRP A 48 0.91 4.04 -1.99
C TRP A 48 0.56 3.89 -3.44
N LEU A 49 0.97 4.85 -4.26
CA LEU A 49 0.55 4.95 -5.64
C LEU A 49 1.74 4.86 -6.58
N MET A 50 1.54 4.16 -7.70
CA MET A 50 2.42 4.25 -8.86
C MET A 50 1.72 5.16 -9.85
N LEU A 51 2.02 6.45 -9.81
CA LEU A 51 1.28 7.44 -10.57
C LEU A 51 2.00 7.81 -11.85
N LYS A 52 1.24 7.86 -12.93
CA LYS A 52 1.67 8.49 -14.17
C LYS A 52 1.13 9.92 -14.28
N GLN A 53 0.18 10.27 -13.44
CA GLN A 53 -0.45 11.58 -13.42
C GLN A 53 -0.37 12.17 -12.02
N PHE A 54 0.84 12.32 -11.51
CA PHE A 54 0.98 12.80 -10.15
C PHE A 54 0.46 14.23 -9.96
N SER A 55 0.40 15.03 -11.03
CA SER A 55 -0.17 16.36 -10.96
C SER A 55 -1.62 16.36 -10.51
N LYS A 56 -2.37 15.30 -10.85
CA LYS A 56 -3.75 15.14 -10.42
C LYS A 56 -3.87 15.02 -8.91
N TYR A 57 -2.90 14.37 -8.28
CA TYR A 57 -2.94 14.10 -6.85
C TYR A 57 -1.98 14.98 -6.06
N LYS A 58 -1.19 15.80 -6.75
CA LYS A 58 -0.22 16.71 -6.13
C LYS A 58 0.76 16.00 -5.20
N SER A 59 1.05 14.73 -5.49
CA SER A 59 2.03 13.96 -4.71
C SER A 59 2.86 13.12 -5.65
N ALA A 60 4.13 12.93 -5.27
CA ALA A 60 5.04 12.12 -6.06
C ALA A 60 4.67 10.65 -5.96
N PRO A 61 4.92 9.87 -7.03
CA PRO A 61 4.75 8.43 -6.96
C PRO A 61 5.68 7.84 -5.89
N SER A 62 5.17 6.88 -5.13
CA SER A 62 5.94 6.25 -4.05
C SER A 62 6.27 4.79 -4.33
N LEU A 63 5.71 4.21 -5.40
CA LEU A 63 5.94 2.83 -5.77
C LEU A 63 6.81 2.74 -7.01
N PRO A 64 7.68 1.72 -7.09
CA PRO A 64 8.51 1.52 -8.27
C PRO A 64 7.68 0.99 -9.44
N ILE A 65 8.19 1.20 -10.65
CA ILE A 65 7.58 0.66 -11.85
C ILE A 65 7.93 -0.82 -11.92
N LEU A 66 6.91 -1.66 -12.09
CA LEU A 66 7.08 -3.10 -12.24
C LEU A 66 6.90 -3.52 -13.70
N ARG A 67 7.55 -4.61 -14.06
CA ARG A 67 7.49 -5.13 -15.42
C ARG A 67 6.41 -6.19 -15.53
N ARG A 68 5.64 -6.12 -16.62
CA ARG A 68 4.58 -7.07 -16.89
C ARG A 68 5.12 -8.48 -16.99
N GLY A 69 4.38 -9.42 -16.43
CA GLY A 69 4.73 -10.83 -16.47
C GLY A 69 5.80 -11.28 -15.49
N GLN A 70 6.47 -10.35 -14.82
CA GLN A 70 7.52 -10.68 -13.88
C GLN A 70 6.97 -10.95 -12.49
N HIS A 71 7.70 -11.74 -11.74
CA HIS A 71 7.36 -12.08 -10.36
C HIS A 71 8.09 -11.17 -9.40
N TYR A 72 7.39 -10.76 -8.35
CA TYR A 72 7.95 -9.88 -7.33
C TYR A 72 7.54 -10.38 -5.96
N LYS A 73 8.48 -10.30 -5.03
CA LYS A 73 8.18 -10.59 -3.62
C LYS A 73 8.00 -9.27 -2.91
N LEU A 74 6.85 -9.12 -2.25
CA LEU A 74 6.56 -7.95 -1.43
C LEU A 74 6.65 -8.37 0.03
N HIS A 75 7.37 -7.57 0.81
CA HIS A 75 7.49 -7.77 2.24
C HIS A 75 6.97 -6.52 2.94
N PHE A 76 6.06 -6.73 3.89
CA PHE A 76 5.47 -5.64 4.66
C PHE A 76 6.03 -5.68 6.08
N ASP A 77 6.73 -4.62 6.46
CA ASP A 77 7.34 -4.51 7.78
C ASP A 77 6.45 -3.63 8.64
N PHE A 78 5.65 -4.24 9.49
CA PHE A 78 4.69 -3.52 10.33
C PHE A 78 4.32 -4.33 11.57
N ASP A 79 3.88 -3.61 12.59
CA ASP A 79 3.29 -4.18 13.78
C ASP A 79 1.89 -3.61 13.94
N ALA A 80 0.93 -4.43 14.27
CA ALA A 80 -0.45 -4.02 14.47
C ALA A 80 -0.98 -4.47 15.81
N THR A 81 -1.68 -3.59 16.49
CA THR A 81 -2.35 -3.88 17.75
C THR A 81 -3.81 -3.45 17.63
N PRO A 82 -4.75 -4.37 17.80
CA PRO A 82 -4.59 -5.80 18.03
C PRO A 82 -4.07 -6.55 16.81
N ALA A 83 -3.54 -7.75 17.02
CA ALA A 83 -3.07 -8.59 15.94
C ALA A 83 -4.19 -8.83 14.93
N GLY A 84 -3.85 -8.76 13.64
CA GLY A 84 -4.83 -8.94 12.58
C GLY A 84 -5.67 -7.70 12.27
N SER A 85 -5.36 -6.56 12.90
CA SER A 85 -6.12 -5.33 12.68
C SER A 85 -5.73 -4.58 11.40
N VAL A 86 -4.72 -5.05 10.70
CA VAL A 86 -4.22 -4.42 9.49
C VAL A 86 -4.00 -5.49 8.41
N TYR A 87 -4.39 -5.17 7.19
CA TYR A 87 -4.07 -5.99 6.03
C TYR A 87 -3.80 -5.08 4.84
N PHE A 88 -3.27 -5.65 3.78
CA PHE A 88 -2.90 -4.87 2.59
C PHE A 88 -3.68 -5.37 1.38
N ILE A 89 -4.00 -4.46 0.48
CA ILE A 89 -4.63 -4.77 -0.80
C ILE A 89 -3.73 -4.22 -1.90
N ILE A 90 -3.42 -5.08 -2.88
CA ILE A 90 -2.70 -4.66 -4.07
C ILE A 90 -3.69 -4.69 -5.22
N ILE A 91 -3.86 -3.54 -5.88
CA ILE A 91 -4.82 -3.41 -6.97
C ILE A 91 -4.06 -3.10 -8.26
N PHE A 92 -4.33 -3.88 -9.30
CA PHE A 92 -3.74 -3.71 -10.61
C PHE A 92 -4.74 -3.08 -11.56
N TYR A 93 -4.27 -2.14 -12.38
CA TYR A 93 -5.10 -1.40 -13.32
C TYR A 93 -4.57 -1.56 -14.74
N ASN A 94 -5.48 -1.60 -15.71
CA ASN A 94 -5.10 -1.63 -17.11
C ASN A 94 -4.81 -0.20 -17.64
N LYS A 95 -4.51 -0.11 -18.92
CA LYS A 95 -4.17 1.15 -19.57
C LYS A 95 -5.24 2.21 -19.41
N ASN A 96 -6.51 1.80 -19.35
CA ASN A 96 -7.64 2.71 -19.26
C ASN A 96 -7.97 3.10 -17.82
N GLY A 97 -7.20 2.60 -16.85
CA GLY A 97 -7.48 2.86 -15.45
C GLY A 97 -8.54 1.94 -14.84
N THR A 98 -8.96 0.92 -15.59
CA THR A 98 -9.92 -0.06 -15.09
C THR A 98 -9.21 -1.11 -14.24
N LYS A 99 -9.84 -1.48 -13.14
CA LYS A 99 -9.29 -2.50 -12.25
C LYS A 99 -9.23 -3.86 -12.95
N LEU A 100 -8.05 -4.47 -12.98
CA LEU A 100 -7.85 -5.80 -13.54
C LEU A 100 -8.07 -6.89 -12.49
N SER A 101 -7.36 -6.76 -11.38
CA SER A 101 -7.38 -7.78 -10.33
C SER A 101 -6.91 -7.17 -9.02
N THR A 102 -7.15 -7.90 -7.95
CA THR A 102 -6.83 -7.47 -6.60
C THR A 102 -6.25 -8.64 -5.82
N GLU A 103 -5.16 -8.38 -5.10
CA GLU A 103 -4.58 -9.33 -4.17
C GLU A 103 -4.77 -8.82 -2.75
N ILE A 104 -5.30 -9.67 -1.87
CA ILE A 104 -5.47 -9.34 -0.45
C ILE A 104 -4.40 -10.05 0.33
N VAL A 105 -3.62 -9.29 1.11
CA VAL A 105 -2.48 -9.82 1.84
C VAL A 105 -2.70 -9.62 3.33
N LYS A 106 -2.83 -10.73 4.05
CA LYS A 106 -3.03 -10.72 5.49
C LYS A 106 -1.77 -11.14 6.26
N SER A 107 -0.72 -11.49 5.53
CA SER A 107 0.57 -11.88 6.10
C SER A 107 1.60 -10.79 5.84
N ASN A 108 2.84 -11.05 6.26
CA ASN A 108 3.93 -10.08 6.11
C ASN A 108 4.56 -10.09 4.73
N SER A 109 4.23 -11.07 3.90
CA SER A 109 4.83 -11.14 2.57
C SER A 109 3.94 -11.89 1.61
N ILE A 110 4.12 -11.59 0.32
CA ILE A 110 3.44 -12.28 -0.76
C ILE A 110 4.35 -12.24 -1.99
N THR A 111 4.25 -13.28 -2.82
CA THR A 111 4.86 -13.28 -4.15
C THR A 111 3.76 -13.10 -5.16
N ILE A 112 3.89 -12.09 -6.01
CA ILE A 112 2.92 -11.79 -7.05
C ILE A 112 3.55 -11.88 -8.41
N GLN A 113 2.72 -12.13 -9.42
CA GLN A 113 3.10 -11.94 -10.81
C GLN A 113 2.40 -10.69 -11.31
N TYR A 114 3.17 -9.71 -11.78
CA TYR A 114 2.59 -8.48 -12.31
C TYR A 114 1.83 -8.82 -13.58
N PRO A 115 0.51 -8.55 -13.65
CA PRO A 115 -0.29 -8.99 -14.79
C PRO A 115 0.22 -8.42 -16.12
N ASP A 116 0.09 -9.22 -17.19
CA ASP A 116 0.54 -8.81 -18.53
C ASP A 116 -0.18 -7.58 -19.04
N GLU A 117 -1.41 -7.35 -18.60
CA GLU A 117 -2.21 -6.20 -19.04
C GLU A 117 -2.14 -5.03 -18.07
N ALA A 118 -1.36 -5.16 -17.01
CA ALA A 118 -1.28 -4.10 -15.99
C ALA A 118 -0.40 -2.95 -16.44
N TYR A 119 -0.91 -1.75 -16.26
CA TYR A 119 -0.19 -0.50 -16.53
C TYR A 119 0.13 0.26 -15.28
N ALA A 120 -0.60 0.00 -14.20
CA ALA A 120 -0.39 0.66 -12.93
C ALA A 120 -0.89 -0.23 -11.80
N TYR A 121 -0.43 0.08 -10.61
CA TYR A 121 -0.89 -0.62 -9.42
C TYR A 121 -0.85 0.34 -8.24
N LYS A 122 -1.58 0.00 -7.19
CA LYS A 122 -1.47 0.69 -5.92
C LYS A 122 -1.57 -0.30 -4.78
N ILE A 123 -1.05 0.11 -3.63
CA ILE A 123 -1.10 -0.69 -2.41
C ILE A 123 -1.85 0.11 -1.36
N LYS A 124 -2.85 -0.52 -0.75
CA LYS A 124 -3.62 0.09 0.33
C LYS A 124 -3.33 -0.64 1.62
N MET A 125 -3.08 0.12 2.68
CA MET A 125 -3.03 -0.40 4.04
C MET A 125 -4.40 -0.23 4.65
N MET A 126 -5.04 -1.34 5.00
CA MET A 126 -6.45 -1.34 5.38
C MET A 126 -6.62 -1.60 6.87
N ASN A 127 -7.62 -0.96 7.44
CA ASN A 127 -8.02 -1.19 8.81
C ASN A 127 -9.06 -2.33 8.86
N ALA A 128 -8.74 -3.37 9.62
CA ALA A 128 -9.63 -4.50 9.84
C ALA A 128 -10.09 -4.60 11.30
N ALA A 129 -9.70 -3.64 12.13
CA ALA A 129 -10.04 -3.69 13.55
C ALA A 129 -11.55 -3.54 13.74
N CYS A 130 -12.12 -4.42 14.53
CA CYS A 130 -13.53 -4.34 14.93
C CYS A 130 -13.57 -3.97 16.40
N LEU A 131 -14.38 -2.96 16.71
CA LEU A 131 -14.68 -2.62 18.10
C LEU A 131 -15.92 -3.39 18.50
N LEU A 132 -15.79 -4.18 19.52
CA LEU A 132 -16.91 -4.94 20.07
C LEU A 132 -17.37 -4.29 21.36
#